data_b4f64039a04c82cd571f92be488cf745
#
_entry.id   b4f64039a04c82cd571f92be488cf745
#
_cell.length_a   1.000
_cell.length_b   1.000
_cell.length_c   1.000
_cell.angle_alpha   90.00
_cell.angle_beta   90.00
_cell.angle_gamma   90.00
#
_symmetry.space_group_name_H-M   'P 1'
#
loop_
_entity.id
_entity.type
_entity.pdbx_description
1 polymer ?
#
loop_
_entity_poly.entity_id
_entity_poly.type
_entity_poly.pdbx_seq_one_letter_code
_entity_poly.pdbx_strand_id
1 'polypeptide(L)'
;MRIIIKTSKNQTIVPFDYIPMMVGAIHKWIGSKNDLHGKMSLYTFSWLKGAQKVKSGFNFPHGASFFISAHDEKLIKQIIKRAMDQPELFFGMSIKEISLVSSPSFEREEAWFPVASPVLIKRKEENRVNHYLFSDPKSDELLTESIAKKMSLAGLDSTGLSISFDRSYHAAKTKVVNYNGIKNKGNVCPVIVKGSPEQIEFVWNVGVGNSTGIGFGALN
;
A
#
# COMPACT_ATOMS: atom_id res chain seq x y z
N MET A 1 3.52 -9.88 7.88
CA MET A 1 4.37 -10.63 6.91
C MET A 1 4.36 -9.96 5.55
N ARG A 2 5.48 -9.96 4.84
CA ARG A 2 5.64 -9.31 3.52
C ARG A 2 6.26 -10.24 2.50
N ILE A 3 5.84 -10.14 1.24
CA ILE A 3 6.48 -10.77 0.09
C ILE A 3 6.94 -9.72 -0.91
N ILE A 4 8.10 -9.94 -1.51
CA ILE A 4 8.60 -9.17 -2.65
C ILE A 4 8.40 -10.02 -3.90
N ILE A 5 7.80 -9.44 -4.91
CA ILE A 5 7.53 -10.08 -6.19
C ILE A 5 8.37 -9.38 -7.26
N LYS A 6 9.13 -10.17 -8.03
CA LYS A 6 9.82 -9.72 -9.24
C LYS A 6 9.15 -10.32 -10.47
N THR A 7 9.03 -9.51 -11.51
CA THR A 7 8.37 -9.90 -12.76
C THR A 7 9.36 -10.02 -13.92
N SER A 8 8.91 -10.64 -15.01
CA SER A 8 9.54 -10.50 -16.32
C SER A 8 9.40 -9.04 -16.83
N LYS A 9 10.15 -8.72 -17.91
CA LYS A 9 9.92 -7.49 -18.66
C LYS A 9 8.49 -7.47 -19.24
N ASN A 10 7.95 -6.27 -19.44
CA ASN A 10 6.69 -6.08 -20.15
C ASN A 10 6.89 -6.29 -21.67
N GLN A 11 5.83 -6.78 -22.35
CA GLN A 11 5.82 -6.92 -23.82
C GLN A 11 5.25 -5.68 -24.51
N THR A 12 4.31 -5.00 -23.86
CA THR A 12 3.71 -3.75 -24.34
C THR A 12 3.79 -2.69 -23.24
N ILE A 13 3.78 -1.41 -23.60
CA ILE A 13 3.92 -0.30 -22.66
C ILE A 13 2.82 -0.35 -21.59
N VAL A 14 3.22 -0.25 -20.33
CA VAL A 14 2.34 -0.18 -19.17
C VAL A 14 1.84 1.26 -19.02
N PRO A 15 0.53 1.54 -19.09
CA PRO A 15 0.00 2.90 -18.99
C PRO A 15 0.26 3.52 -17.61
N PHE A 16 0.21 4.85 -17.51
CA PHE A 16 0.42 5.56 -16.25
C PHE A 16 -0.61 5.21 -15.16
N ASP A 17 -1.81 4.83 -15.56
CA ASP A 17 -2.92 4.46 -14.67
C ASP A 17 -3.09 2.93 -14.55
N TYR A 18 -2.00 2.20 -14.44
CA TYR A 18 -1.97 0.73 -14.32
C TYR A 18 -2.51 0.18 -12.98
N ILE A 19 -2.75 1.03 -11.98
CA ILE A 19 -3.14 0.59 -10.64
C ILE A 19 -4.41 -0.29 -10.62
N PRO A 20 -5.48 0.00 -11.39
CA PRO A 20 -6.65 -0.89 -11.45
C PRO A 20 -6.30 -2.31 -11.92
N MET A 21 -5.39 -2.45 -12.88
CA MET A 21 -4.93 -3.76 -13.37
C MET A 21 -4.11 -4.50 -12.31
N MET A 22 -3.28 -3.78 -11.56
CA MET A 22 -2.52 -4.33 -10.44
C MET A 22 -3.46 -4.82 -9.33
N VAL A 23 -4.48 -4.06 -9.01
CA VAL A 23 -5.55 -4.47 -8.07
C VAL A 23 -6.24 -5.73 -8.56
N GLY A 24 -6.59 -5.79 -9.84
CA GLY A 24 -7.19 -6.99 -10.46
C GLY A 24 -6.32 -8.24 -10.31
N ALA A 25 -5.01 -8.12 -10.57
CA ALA A 25 -4.06 -9.23 -10.41
C ALA A 25 -3.96 -9.68 -8.94
N ILE A 26 -3.83 -8.75 -8.00
CA ILE A 26 -3.75 -9.06 -6.57
C ILE A 26 -5.06 -9.70 -6.08
N HIS A 27 -6.22 -9.18 -6.47
CA HIS A 27 -7.51 -9.77 -6.11
C HIS A 27 -7.71 -11.17 -6.69
N LYS A 28 -7.19 -11.45 -7.89
CA LYS A 28 -7.14 -12.81 -8.46
C LYS A 28 -6.39 -13.76 -7.52
N TRP A 29 -5.25 -13.33 -6.95
CA TRP A 29 -4.47 -14.13 -6.01
C TRP A 29 -5.07 -14.19 -4.61
N ILE A 30 -5.74 -13.13 -4.14
CA ILE A 30 -6.56 -13.18 -2.92
C ILE A 30 -7.75 -14.13 -3.09
N GLY A 31 -8.36 -14.17 -4.27
CA GLY A 31 -9.47 -15.05 -4.64
C GLY A 31 -10.85 -14.44 -4.44
N SER A 32 -11.83 -14.98 -5.19
CA SER A 32 -13.21 -14.46 -5.25
C SER A 32 -14.05 -14.72 -4.00
N LYS A 33 -13.73 -15.76 -3.23
CA LYS A 33 -14.42 -16.10 -1.97
C LYS A 33 -13.68 -15.49 -0.79
N ASN A 34 -13.55 -14.16 -0.76
CA ASN A 34 -12.97 -13.46 0.38
C ASN A 34 -14.00 -12.44 0.92
N ASP A 35 -14.13 -12.41 2.24
CA ASP A 35 -14.96 -11.44 2.95
C ASP A 35 -14.36 -10.03 2.99
N LEU A 36 -13.38 -9.73 2.12
CA LEU A 36 -12.65 -8.46 2.11
C LEU A 36 -13.35 -7.37 1.30
N HIS A 37 -14.35 -7.74 0.46
CA HIS A 37 -15.13 -6.78 -0.29
C HIS A 37 -15.97 -5.90 0.65
N GLY A 38 -15.79 -4.59 0.54
CA GLY A 38 -16.50 -3.62 1.37
C GLY A 38 -15.97 -3.46 2.80
N LYS A 39 -15.01 -4.30 3.23
CA LYS A 39 -14.34 -4.17 4.53
C LYS A 39 -13.03 -3.40 4.43
N MET A 40 -12.58 -2.88 5.56
CA MET A 40 -11.28 -2.21 5.67
C MET A 40 -10.16 -3.23 5.46
N SER A 41 -9.26 -2.96 4.51
CA SER A 41 -8.17 -3.89 4.17
C SER A 41 -7.09 -3.91 5.24
N LEU A 42 -6.74 -5.10 5.73
CA LEU A 42 -5.59 -5.35 6.61
C LEU A 42 -4.37 -5.82 5.82
N TYR A 43 -4.25 -5.34 4.59
CA TYR A 43 -3.11 -5.55 3.70
C TYR A 43 -2.86 -4.29 2.87
N THR A 44 -1.67 -4.23 2.29
CA THR A 44 -1.23 -3.17 1.40
C THR A 44 -0.26 -3.70 0.37
N PHE A 45 0.01 -2.91 -0.69
CA PHE A 45 1.03 -3.23 -1.68
C PHE A 45 1.70 -1.96 -2.21
N SER A 46 2.97 -2.10 -2.58
CA SER A 46 3.73 -1.01 -3.18
C SER A 46 3.40 -0.85 -4.66
N TRP A 47 3.69 0.30 -5.22
CA TRP A 47 3.71 0.50 -6.65
C TRP A 47 4.89 -0.22 -7.31
N LEU A 48 4.80 -0.43 -8.63
CA LEU A 48 5.87 -1.05 -9.41
C LEU A 48 7.14 -0.20 -9.36
N LYS A 49 8.28 -0.81 -9.05
CA LYS A 49 9.63 -0.24 -9.10
C LYS A 49 10.37 -0.76 -10.34
N GLY A 50 11.39 -0.04 -10.80
CA GLY A 50 12.22 -0.41 -11.97
C GLY A 50 11.72 0.16 -13.30
N ALA A 51 10.77 1.09 -13.26
CA ALA A 51 10.19 1.72 -14.43
C ALA A 51 11.14 2.70 -15.10
N GLN A 52 11.21 2.63 -16.43
CA GLN A 52 11.67 3.72 -17.31
C GLN A 52 10.43 4.42 -17.87
N LYS A 53 10.34 5.74 -17.61
CA LYS A 53 9.22 6.55 -18.13
C LYS A 53 9.40 6.76 -19.64
N VAL A 54 8.33 6.48 -20.40
CA VAL A 54 8.23 6.75 -21.83
C VAL A 54 7.03 7.66 -22.11
N LYS A 55 6.85 8.09 -23.37
CA LYS A 55 5.82 9.08 -23.76
C LYS A 55 4.39 8.64 -23.33
N SER A 56 4.07 7.36 -23.46
CA SER A 56 2.70 6.83 -23.23
C SER A 56 2.57 5.98 -21.95
N GLY A 57 3.60 5.88 -21.10
CA GLY A 57 3.54 5.05 -19.90
C GLY A 57 4.91 4.71 -19.33
N PHE A 58 5.05 3.46 -18.93
CA PHE A 58 6.25 2.90 -18.34
C PHE A 58 6.74 1.68 -19.13
N ASN A 59 8.05 1.56 -19.26
CA ASN A 59 8.73 0.36 -19.71
C ASN A 59 9.54 -0.23 -18.56
N PHE A 60 9.56 -1.56 -18.44
CA PHE A 60 10.31 -2.31 -17.42
C PHE A 60 11.28 -3.28 -18.10
N PRO A 61 12.40 -2.79 -18.64
CA PRO A 61 13.30 -3.61 -19.48
C PRO A 61 13.94 -4.77 -18.73
N HIS A 62 14.07 -4.63 -17.40
CA HIS A 62 14.61 -5.67 -16.50
C HIS A 62 13.54 -6.32 -15.60
N GLY A 63 12.26 -6.13 -15.95
CA GLY A 63 11.13 -6.49 -15.09
C GLY A 63 10.82 -5.43 -14.05
N ALA A 64 9.69 -5.60 -13.39
CA ALA A 64 9.26 -4.78 -12.27
C ALA A 64 9.46 -5.51 -10.95
N SER A 65 9.56 -4.77 -9.87
CA SER A 65 9.43 -5.32 -8.51
C SER A 65 8.39 -4.55 -7.71
N PHE A 66 7.68 -5.25 -6.84
CA PHE A 66 6.74 -4.69 -5.88
C PHE A 66 6.60 -5.63 -4.69
N PHE A 67 6.02 -5.14 -3.60
CA PHE A 67 5.70 -5.99 -2.47
C PHE A 67 4.21 -6.00 -2.16
N ILE A 68 3.78 -7.08 -1.51
CA ILE A 68 2.48 -7.18 -0.84
C ILE A 68 2.78 -7.49 0.62
N SER A 69 2.15 -6.79 1.55
CA SER A 69 2.23 -7.10 2.97
C SER A 69 0.84 -7.13 3.61
N ALA A 70 0.69 -8.00 4.61
CA ALA A 70 -0.56 -8.17 5.33
C ALA A 70 -0.29 -8.50 6.79
N HIS A 71 -1.26 -8.16 7.65
CA HIS A 71 -1.26 -8.61 9.04
C HIS A 71 -1.46 -10.12 9.13
N ASP A 72 -2.44 -10.68 8.40
CA ASP A 72 -2.72 -12.12 8.37
C ASP A 72 -1.75 -12.87 7.46
N GLU A 73 -0.93 -13.74 8.06
CA GLU A 73 -0.02 -14.61 7.33
C GLU A 73 -0.71 -15.63 6.41
N LYS A 74 -1.92 -16.06 6.77
CA LYS A 74 -2.69 -16.99 5.94
C LYS A 74 -3.02 -16.36 4.59
N LEU A 75 -3.32 -15.05 4.59
CA LEU A 75 -3.55 -14.30 3.35
C LEU A 75 -2.29 -14.28 2.48
N ILE A 76 -1.11 -14.05 3.06
CA ILE A 76 0.16 -14.06 2.31
C ILE A 76 0.44 -15.45 1.73
N LYS A 77 0.29 -16.52 2.52
CA LYS A 77 0.46 -17.90 2.06
C LYS A 77 -0.49 -18.24 0.89
N GLN A 78 -1.74 -17.78 0.97
CA GLN A 78 -2.72 -17.96 -0.09
C GLN A 78 -2.33 -17.20 -1.37
N ILE A 79 -1.87 -15.95 -1.25
CA ILE A 79 -1.39 -15.14 -2.36
C ILE A 79 -0.20 -15.84 -3.03
N ILE A 80 0.79 -16.31 -2.28
CA ILE A 80 1.95 -17.03 -2.82
C ILE A 80 1.49 -18.23 -3.65
N LYS A 81 0.67 -19.10 -3.07
CA LYS A 81 0.17 -20.31 -3.76
C LYS A 81 -0.48 -19.96 -5.08
N ARG A 82 -1.45 -19.04 -5.08
CA ARG A 82 -2.19 -18.67 -6.29
C ARG A 82 -1.36 -17.89 -7.31
N ALA A 83 -0.42 -17.08 -6.83
CA ALA A 83 0.50 -16.35 -7.69
C ALA A 83 1.47 -17.28 -8.41
N MET A 84 1.86 -18.40 -7.79
CA MET A 84 2.65 -19.46 -8.44
C MET A 84 1.81 -20.26 -9.45
N ASP A 85 0.56 -20.55 -9.13
CA ASP A 85 -0.37 -21.27 -10.02
C ASP A 85 -0.78 -20.41 -11.23
N GLN A 86 -0.87 -19.09 -11.07
CA GLN A 86 -1.31 -18.12 -12.07
C GLN A 86 -0.39 -16.91 -12.10
N PRO A 87 0.83 -17.06 -12.63
CA PRO A 87 1.87 -16.06 -12.54
C PRO A 87 1.68 -14.84 -13.46
N GLU A 88 0.71 -14.87 -14.38
CA GLU A 88 0.49 -13.81 -15.36
C GLU A 88 -0.06 -12.55 -14.64
N LEU A 89 0.56 -11.43 -14.94
CA LEU A 89 0.09 -10.09 -14.63
C LEU A 89 -0.59 -9.47 -15.87
N PHE A 90 -0.22 -8.29 -16.20
CA PHE A 90 -0.74 -7.51 -17.31
C PHE A 90 0.42 -7.09 -18.24
N PHE A 91 0.12 -6.71 -19.47
CA PHE A 91 1.08 -6.26 -20.51
C PHE A 91 2.23 -7.24 -20.75
N GLY A 92 1.95 -8.56 -20.67
CA GLY A 92 2.91 -9.62 -20.90
C GLY A 92 3.94 -9.82 -19.79
N MET A 93 3.79 -9.17 -18.65
CA MET A 93 4.58 -9.47 -17.46
C MET A 93 4.08 -10.76 -16.79
N SER A 94 4.99 -11.53 -16.23
CA SER A 94 4.72 -12.68 -15.37
C SER A 94 5.65 -12.69 -14.17
N ILE A 95 5.22 -13.32 -13.09
CA ILE A 95 6.05 -13.50 -11.89
C ILE A 95 7.26 -14.37 -12.23
N LYS A 96 8.43 -13.95 -11.80
CA LYS A 96 9.70 -14.67 -11.90
C LYS A 96 10.21 -15.15 -10.56
N GLU A 97 9.98 -14.39 -9.53
CA GLU A 97 10.48 -14.66 -8.19
C GLU A 97 9.51 -14.11 -7.16
N ILE A 98 9.29 -14.87 -6.10
CA ILE A 98 8.60 -14.43 -4.87
C ILE A 98 9.56 -14.69 -3.71
N SER A 99 9.95 -13.63 -3.00
CA SER A 99 10.80 -13.71 -1.81
C SER A 99 9.98 -13.34 -0.57
N LEU A 100 10.05 -14.17 0.45
CA LEU A 100 9.44 -13.88 1.75
C LEU A 100 10.38 -12.97 2.55
N VAL A 101 9.83 -11.93 3.15
CA VAL A 101 10.54 -10.99 4.00
C VAL A 101 9.92 -11.02 5.39
N SER A 102 10.74 -11.31 6.39
CA SER A 102 10.34 -11.18 7.78
C SER A 102 10.10 -9.71 8.12
N SER A 103 9.16 -9.44 9.03
CA SER A 103 8.99 -8.11 9.59
C SER A 103 10.30 -7.67 10.27
N PRO A 104 10.72 -6.41 10.12
CA PRO A 104 11.82 -5.87 10.90
C PRO A 104 11.52 -5.98 12.39
N SER A 105 12.55 -6.23 13.21
CA SER A 105 12.43 -6.07 14.66
C SER A 105 12.40 -4.58 14.98
N PHE A 106 11.33 -4.12 15.58
CA PHE A 106 11.22 -2.75 16.06
C PHE A 106 11.53 -2.74 17.56
N GLU A 107 12.69 -2.20 17.91
CA GLU A 107 13.14 -2.12 19.32
C GLU A 107 12.78 -0.78 19.97
N ARG A 108 12.40 0.22 19.16
CA ARG A 108 12.06 1.57 19.59
C ARG A 108 10.57 1.82 19.49
N GLU A 109 10.07 2.70 20.34
CA GLU A 109 8.68 3.17 20.33
C GLU A 109 8.41 4.21 19.23
N GLU A 110 9.34 4.43 18.31
CA GLU A 110 9.22 5.33 17.18
C GLU A 110 9.95 4.77 15.96
N ALA A 111 9.28 4.81 14.81
CA ALA A 111 9.85 4.43 13.52
C ALA A 111 9.48 5.45 12.43
N TRP A 112 10.43 5.72 11.54
CA TRP A 112 10.26 6.56 10.35
C TRP A 112 10.16 5.67 9.11
N PHE A 113 9.13 5.93 8.28
CA PHE A 113 8.88 5.12 7.08
C PHE A 113 8.73 6.01 5.84
N PRO A 114 9.56 5.80 4.79
CA PRO A 114 9.25 6.32 3.47
C PRO A 114 8.04 5.58 2.90
N VAL A 115 7.25 6.27 2.09
CA VAL A 115 6.09 5.66 1.46
C VAL A 115 6.45 4.97 0.15
N ALA A 116 5.96 3.75 -0.04
CA ALA A 116 6.11 2.98 -1.27
C ALA A 116 4.92 3.15 -2.24
N SER A 117 3.84 3.75 -1.75
CA SER A 117 2.71 4.27 -2.52
C SER A 117 2.11 5.49 -1.83
N PRO A 118 1.46 6.43 -2.56
CA PRO A 118 0.92 7.64 -1.95
C PRO A 118 -0.08 7.35 -0.84
N VAL A 119 -0.01 8.07 0.28
CA VAL A 119 -0.96 7.97 1.38
C VAL A 119 -2.22 8.75 1.04
N LEU A 120 -3.36 8.08 1.03
CA LEU A 120 -4.65 8.69 0.81
C LEU A 120 -5.37 8.91 2.13
N ILE A 121 -5.77 10.15 2.40
CA ILE A 121 -6.63 10.49 3.52
C ILE A 121 -7.88 11.15 2.95
N LYS A 122 -9.02 10.52 3.16
CA LYS A 122 -10.31 11.05 2.72
C LYS A 122 -11.39 10.83 3.76
N ARG A 123 -12.30 11.81 3.87
CA ARG A 123 -13.52 11.70 4.69
C ARG A 123 -14.71 12.16 3.85
N LYS A 124 -15.81 11.46 4.01
CA LYS A 124 -17.10 11.94 3.50
C LYS A 124 -17.70 12.82 4.59
N GLU A 125 -17.88 14.10 4.27
CA GLU A 125 -18.51 15.11 5.11
C GLU A 125 -19.71 15.63 4.34
N GLU A 126 -20.90 15.48 4.92
CA GLU A 126 -22.19 15.76 4.25
C GLU A 126 -22.27 15.05 2.88
N ASN A 127 -22.25 15.79 1.78
CA ASN A 127 -22.34 15.28 0.40
C ASN A 127 -21.02 15.36 -0.38
N ARG A 128 -19.90 15.67 0.29
CA ARG A 128 -18.58 15.84 -0.35
C ARG A 128 -17.55 14.88 0.21
N VAL A 129 -16.60 14.49 -0.64
CA VAL A 129 -15.42 13.75 -0.21
C VAL A 129 -14.26 14.72 -0.14
N ASN A 130 -13.79 15.00 1.07
CA ASN A 130 -12.63 15.84 1.33
C ASN A 130 -11.36 15.00 1.35
N HIS A 131 -10.31 15.50 0.71
CA HIS A 131 -8.96 14.92 0.74
C HIS A 131 -8.07 15.78 1.65
N TYR A 132 -7.42 15.15 2.62
CA TYR A 132 -6.51 15.82 3.56
C TYR A 132 -5.07 15.61 3.11
N LEU A 133 -4.33 16.70 3.06
CA LEU A 133 -2.94 16.70 2.61
C LEU A 133 -1.99 16.63 3.80
N PHE A 134 -0.74 16.23 3.56
CA PHE A 134 0.28 16.18 4.61
C PHE A 134 0.53 17.53 5.29
N SER A 135 0.23 18.65 4.62
CA SER A 135 0.31 19.99 5.18
C SER A 135 -0.86 20.37 6.09
N ASP A 136 -1.95 19.60 6.07
CA ASP A 136 -3.11 19.83 6.92
C ASP A 136 -2.84 19.23 8.31
N PRO A 137 -2.92 20.02 9.41
CA PRO A 137 -2.71 19.50 10.76
C PRO A 137 -3.65 18.34 11.14
N LYS A 138 -4.90 18.35 10.64
CA LYS A 138 -5.88 17.28 10.88
C LYS A 138 -5.50 15.94 10.27
N SER A 139 -4.57 15.92 9.30
CA SER A 139 -4.17 14.68 8.63
C SER A 139 -3.54 13.65 9.56
N ASP A 140 -2.81 14.06 10.59
CA ASP A 140 -2.14 13.15 11.54
C ASP A 140 -3.17 12.46 12.45
N GLU A 141 -4.16 13.21 12.94
CA GLU A 141 -5.29 12.65 13.69
C GLU A 141 -6.04 11.61 12.85
N LEU A 142 -6.36 11.94 11.59
CA LEU A 142 -7.07 11.05 10.68
C LEU A 142 -6.28 9.80 10.29
N LEU A 143 -4.95 9.89 10.21
CA LEU A 143 -4.08 8.72 10.03
C LEU A 143 -4.14 7.80 11.23
N THR A 144 -3.95 8.36 12.43
CA THR A 144 -4.00 7.62 13.69
C THR A 144 -5.36 6.94 13.87
N GLU A 145 -6.46 7.66 13.67
CA GLU A 145 -7.82 7.12 13.73
C GLU A 145 -8.04 5.95 12.73
N SER A 146 -7.52 6.11 11.50
CA SER A 146 -7.63 5.08 10.47
C SER A 146 -6.94 3.77 10.89
N ILE A 147 -5.76 3.87 11.51
CA ILE A 147 -5.04 2.68 11.97
C ILE A 147 -5.65 2.12 13.25
N ALA A 148 -6.08 2.95 14.19
CA ALA A 148 -6.81 2.48 15.38
C ALA A 148 -8.03 1.62 15.00
N LYS A 149 -8.79 2.02 13.98
CA LYS A 149 -9.89 1.22 13.43
C LYS A 149 -9.43 -0.12 12.84
N LYS A 150 -8.30 -0.13 12.11
CA LYS A 150 -7.72 -1.39 11.57
C LYS A 150 -7.25 -2.31 12.70
N MET A 151 -6.62 -1.77 13.75
CA MET A 151 -6.19 -2.52 14.92
C MET A 151 -7.36 -3.13 15.66
N SER A 152 -8.42 -2.37 15.88
CA SER A 152 -9.67 -2.88 16.48
C SER A 152 -10.26 -4.04 15.68
N LEU A 153 -10.25 -3.97 14.34
CA LEU A 153 -10.69 -5.10 13.49
C LEU A 153 -9.78 -6.32 13.60
N ALA A 154 -8.50 -6.13 13.90
CA ALA A 154 -7.55 -7.21 14.14
C ALA A 154 -7.53 -7.71 15.60
N GLY A 155 -8.34 -7.13 16.49
CA GLY A 155 -8.35 -7.46 17.92
C GLY A 155 -7.14 -6.94 18.68
N LEU A 156 -6.48 -5.88 18.18
CA LEU A 156 -5.29 -5.27 18.78
C LEU A 156 -5.63 -3.95 19.50
N ASP A 157 -4.91 -3.66 20.58
CA ASP A 157 -5.00 -2.38 21.28
C ASP A 157 -4.22 -1.29 20.55
N SER A 158 -4.84 -0.13 20.39
CA SER A 158 -4.24 1.05 19.77
C SER A 158 -3.87 2.16 20.78
N THR A 159 -3.96 1.89 22.08
CA THR A 159 -3.61 2.87 23.11
C THR A 159 -2.15 3.30 22.98
N GLY A 160 -1.90 4.60 22.99
CA GLY A 160 -0.55 5.17 22.83
C GLY A 160 -0.04 5.27 21.38
N LEU A 161 -0.76 4.70 20.40
CA LEU A 161 -0.38 4.86 18.99
C LEU A 161 -0.60 6.30 18.53
N SER A 162 0.38 6.83 17.81
CA SER A 162 0.22 8.07 17.03
C SER A 162 0.97 7.99 15.70
N ILE A 163 0.40 8.58 14.66
CA ILE A 163 0.99 8.61 13.32
C ILE A 163 0.93 10.05 12.80
N SER A 164 2.08 10.53 12.34
CA SER A 164 2.18 11.86 11.75
C SER A 164 2.98 11.83 10.44
N PHE A 165 2.77 12.82 9.58
CA PHE A 165 3.66 13.04 8.45
C PHE A 165 4.95 13.73 8.90
N ASP A 166 6.08 13.30 8.33
CA ASP A 166 7.34 14.03 8.46
C ASP A 166 7.33 15.27 7.55
N ARG A 167 6.80 16.38 8.09
CA ARG A 167 6.72 17.66 7.36
C ARG A 167 8.07 18.33 7.15
N SER A 168 9.12 17.86 7.84
CA SER A 168 10.50 18.32 7.62
C SER A 168 11.13 17.76 6.34
N TYR A 169 10.53 16.69 5.78
CA TYR A 169 11.02 16.06 4.56
C TYR A 169 10.80 16.96 3.34
N HIS A 170 11.85 17.61 2.89
CA HIS A 170 11.80 18.63 1.83
C HIS A 170 11.36 18.12 0.44
N ALA A 171 11.39 16.81 0.18
CA ALA A 171 10.89 16.21 -1.06
C ALA A 171 9.41 15.78 -0.98
N ALA A 172 8.70 16.14 0.12
CA ALA A 172 7.28 15.86 0.28
C ALA A 172 6.47 16.55 -0.83
N LYS A 173 5.51 15.82 -1.39
CA LYS A 173 4.65 16.30 -2.47
C LYS A 173 3.30 15.58 -2.48
N THR A 174 2.36 16.14 -3.21
CA THR A 174 1.09 15.48 -3.48
C THR A 174 1.10 14.88 -4.89
N LYS A 175 0.33 13.82 -5.09
CA LYS A 175 0.15 13.17 -6.39
C LYS A 175 -1.33 12.86 -6.62
N VAL A 176 -1.83 13.24 -7.79
CA VAL A 176 -3.17 12.83 -8.23
C VAL A 176 -3.07 11.44 -8.86
N VAL A 177 -3.88 10.53 -8.37
CA VAL A 177 -3.96 9.14 -8.84
C VAL A 177 -5.36 8.91 -9.37
N ASN A 178 -5.46 8.55 -10.64
CA ASN A 178 -6.73 8.11 -11.22
C ASN A 178 -6.95 6.62 -10.91
N TYR A 179 -8.08 6.32 -10.26
CA TYR A 179 -8.51 4.95 -10.01
C TYR A 179 -9.96 4.80 -10.48
N ASN A 180 -10.17 4.03 -11.54
CA ASN A 180 -11.49 3.83 -12.16
C ASN A 180 -12.26 5.14 -12.42
N GLY A 181 -11.59 6.13 -13.03
CA GLY A 181 -12.16 7.43 -13.33
C GLY A 181 -12.23 8.42 -12.15
N ILE A 182 -11.96 7.97 -10.93
CA ILE A 182 -11.98 8.82 -9.74
C ILE A 182 -10.57 9.36 -9.46
N LYS A 183 -10.42 10.68 -9.44
CA LYS A 183 -9.17 11.34 -9.09
C LYS A 183 -9.00 11.40 -7.58
N ASN A 184 -7.99 10.71 -7.06
CA ASN A 184 -7.62 10.70 -5.65
C ASN A 184 -6.33 11.51 -5.45
N LYS A 185 -6.33 12.46 -4.51
CA LYS A 185 -5.15 13.26 -4.18
C LYS A 185 -4.43 12.63 -3.00
N GLY A 186 -3.31 11.95 -3.26
CA GLY A 186 -2.51 11.26 -2.27
C GLY A 186 -1.24 12.00 -1.89
N ASN A 187 -0.67 11.66 -0.75
CA ASN A 187 0.51 12.27 -0.15
C ASN A 187 1.73 11.39 -0.36
N VAL A 188 2.78 11.91 -0.97
CA VAL A 188 4.11 11.30 -1.06
C VAL A 188 4.99 12.02 -0.05
N CYS A 189 4.82 11.65 1.20
CA CYS A 189 5.49 12.21 2.37
C CYS A 189 5.73 11.05 3.35
N PRO A 190 6.94 10.88 3.90
CA PRO A 190 7.21 9.88 4.92
C PRO A 190 6.31 10.05 6.13
N VAL A 191 6.13 8.97 6.88
CA VAL A 191 5.38 8.99 8.13
C VAL A 191 6.26 8.59 9.31
N ILE A 192 5.97 9.16 10.46
CA ILE A 192 6.53 8.81 11.76
C ILE A 192 5.43 8.07 12.51
N VAL A 193 5.72 6.86 12.95
CA VAL A 193 4.82 6.01 13.75
C VAL A 193 5.40 5.90 15.15
N LYS A 194 4.61 6.29 16.16
CA LYS A 194 4.95 6.11 17.59
C LYS A 194 3.97 5.12 18.21
N GLY A 195 4.49 4.19 18.99
CA GLY A 195 3.69 3.16 19.64
C GLY A 195 4.55 1.97 20.05
N SER A 196 3.93 0.91 20.56
CA SER A 196 4.67 -0.31 20.88
C SER A 196 5.29 -0.96 19.62
N PRO A 197 6.33 -1.78 19.77
CA PRO A 197 6.91 -2.54 18.66
C PRO A 197 5.87 -3.31 17.83
N GLU A 198 4.90 -3.92 18.48
CA GLU A 198 3.80 -4.66 17.84
C GLU A 198 2.88 -3.73 17.01
N GLN A 199 2.57 -2.55 17.55
CA GLN A 199 1.78 -1.55 16.85
C GLN A 199 2.51 -1.03 15.61
N ILE A 200 3.82 -0.78 15.71
CA ILE A 200 4.66 -0.32 14.60
C ILE A 200 4.74 -1.42 13.51
N GLU A 201 4.95 -2.67 13.91
CA GLU A 201 4.93 -3.81 12.99
C GLU A 201 3.58 -3.95 12.28
N PHE A 202 2.49 -3.83 13.02
CA PHE A 202 1.15 -3.84 12.43
C PHE A 202 0.99 -2.77 11.36
N VAL A 203 1.36 -1.51 11.67
CA VAL A 203 1.30 -0.39 10.72
C VAL A 203 2.13 -0.65 9.47
N TRP A 204 3.36 -1.17 9.65
CA TRP A 204 4.24 -1.53 8.53
C TRP A 204 3.61 -2.60 7.62
N ASN A 205 2.88 -3.56 8.20
CA ASN A 205 2.23 -4.64 7.46
C ASN A 205 0.95 -4.21 6.73
N VAL A 206 0.14 -3.32 7.32
CA VAL A 206 -1.18 -2.96 6.75
C VAL A 206 -1.20 -1.63 6.00
N GLY A 207 -0.10 -0.84 6.13
CA GLY A 207 -0.01 0.49 5.54
C GLY A 207 -0.92 1.52 6.22
N VAL A 208 -0.78 2.79 5.84
CA VAL A 208 -1.44 3.94 6.49
C VAL A 208 -2.50 4.59 5.60
N GLY A 209 -3.48 5.23 6.23
CA GLY A 209 -4.56 5.96 5.56
C GLY A 209 -5.63 5.06 4.95
N ASN A 210 -6.39 5.65 4.01
CA ASN A 210 -7.50 4.98 3.37
C ASN A 210 -7.06 4.16 2.15
N SER A 211 -7.87 3.15 1.80
CA SER A 211 -7.75 2.44 0.51
C SER A 211 -6.43 1.70 0.29
N THR A 212 -5.83 1.15 1.36
CA THR A 212 -4.55 0.43 1.26
C THR A 212 -4.64 -0.81 0.37
N GLY A 213 -5.80 -1.47 0.33
CA GLY A 213 -6.06 -2.62 -0.55
C GLY A 213 -6.19 -2.30 -2.05
N ILE A 214 -6.15 -1.03 -2.43
CA ILE A 214 -6.14 -0.60 -3.84
C ILE A 214 -4.92 0.27 -4.18
N GLY A 215 -3.80 0.06 -3.47
CA GLY A 215 -2.49 0.62 -3.83
C GLY A 215 -2.17 1.98 -3.25
N PHE A 216 -2.75 2.32 -2.10
CA PHE A 216 -2.39 3.51 -1.33
C PHE A 216 -1.72 3.13 0.00
N GLY A 217 -0.90 4.03 0.52
CA GLY A 217 -0.38 4.03 1.88
C GLY A 217 0.58 2.91 2.25
N ALA A 218 1.18 2.22 1.29
CA ALA A 218 2.21 1.22 1.56
C ALA A 218 3.49 1.89 2.08
N LEU A 219 4.10 1.29 3.10
CA LEU A 219 5.33 1.74 3.75
C LEU A 219 6.52 0.87 3.33
N ASN A 220 7.69 1.52 3.17
CA ASN A 220 8.89 0.85 2.68
C ASN A 220 9.83 0.49 3.82
#